data_b61f8ab85dc9d65a722f3e1af3396ba7
#
_entry.id   b61f8ab85dc9d65a722f3e1af3396ba7
#
_cell.length_a   1.000
_cell.length_b   1.000
_cell.length_c   1.000
_cell.angle_alpha   90.00
_cell.angle_beta   90.00
_cell.angle_gamma   90.00
#
_symmetry.space_group_name_H-M   'P 1'
#
loop_
_entity.id
_entity.type
_entity.pdbx_description
1 polymer ?
#
loop_
_entity_poly.entity_id
_entity_poly.type
_entity_poly.pdbx_seq_one_letter_code
_entity_poly.pdbx_strand_id
1 'polypeptide(L)'
;FLWGRFESSYYGFGLDIGSSGSGFFFNAQIPHSSKNFSLNAELRFYDIKDPNESMVYDPYYGTTRTIGGVSLVMLPVFFGSNYYPFVNKIQNNFAPFMAMRGGGLFTLNGSEEGSFKDRWQNIDTQLTLGGFFGLGVDFKMYGQTTVSPMVGYEILPLKYKADGENDYSGLLIHIAFNRRFPL
;
A
#
# COMPACT_ATOMS: atom_id res chain seq x y z
N PHE A 1 8.34 31.60 -0.27
CA PHE A 1 8.98 30.46 0.37
C PHE A 1 9.24 29.42 -0.70
N LEU A 2 10.48 29.28 -1.15
CA LEU A 2 10.92 28.18 -2.01
C LEU A 2 10.76 26.87 -1.24
N TRP A 3 10.20 25.88 -1.85
CA TRP A 3 10.04 24.55 -1.29
C TRP A 3 11.41 23.95 -0.95
N GLY A 4 11.89 24.18 0.29
CA GLY A 4 13.08 23.52 0.83
C GLY A 4 12.79 22.08 1.18
N ARG A 5 12.38 21.28 0.18
CA ARG A 5 11.84 19.93 0.37
C ARG A 5 12.90 18.86 0.58
N PHE A 6 14.10 19.12 0.12
CA PHE A 6 15.13 18.10 -0.03
C PHE A 6 16.19 18.10 1.06
N GLU A 7 15.95 18.83 2.14
CA GLU A 7 16.89 18.89 3.28
C GLU A 7 16.46 18.04 4.47
N SER A 8 15.36 17.30 4.36
CA SER A 8 14.79 16.58 5.50
C SER A 8 14.18 15.26 5.09
N SER A 9 14.36 14.28 5.94
CA SER A 9 13.67 12.99 5.85
C SER A 9 12.24 13.12 6.34
N TYR A 10 11.35 12.28 5.82
CA TYR A 10 9.96 12.16 6.23
C TYR A 10 9.69 10.72 6.61
N TYR A 11 8.85 10.52 7.59
CA TYR A 11 8.25 9.23 7.90
C TYR A 11 6.74 9.42 8.05
N GLY A 12 6.00 8.39 7.78
CA GLY A 12 4.56 8.49 7.83
C GLY A 12 3.86 7.15 7.80
N PHE A 13 2.57 7.26 7.81
CA PHE A 13 1.64 6.16 7.60
C PHE A 13 0.56 6.59 6.62
N GLY A 14 -0.17 5.65 6.10
CA GLY A 14 -1.25 5.97 5.20
C GLY A 14 -2.20 4.81 4.98
N LEU A 15 -3.13 5.04 4.08
CA LEU A 15 -4.19 4.12 3.70
C LEU A 15 -4.11 3.84 2.21
N ASP A 16 -4.30 2.58 1.87
CA ASP A 16 -4.42 2.06 0.53
C ASP A 16 -5.85 1.57 0.28
N ILE A 17 -6.41 1.98 -0.85
CA ILE A 17 -7.72 1.54 -1.33
C ILE A 17 -7.51 1.11 -2.78
N GLY A 18 -7.52 -0.18 -3.02
CA GLY A 18 -7.26 -0.78 -4.32
C GLY A 18 -8.41 -1.63 -4.84
N SER A 19 -8.30 -2.01 -6.10
CA SER A 19 -9.25 -2.93 -6.75
C SER A 19 -9.21 -4.33 -6.13
N SER A 20 -8.08 -4.72 -5.53
CA SER A 20 -7.88 -6.05 -4.94
C SER A 20 -8.04 -6.08 -3.43
N GLY A 21 -8.19 -4.94 -2.78
CA GLY A 21 -8.34 -4.85 -1.33
C GLY A 21 -8.01 -3.48 -0.77
N SER A 22 -8.02 -3.39 0.54
CA SER A 22 -7.65 -2.18 1.26
C SER A 22 -6.60 -2.50 2.31
N GLY A 23 -5.85 -1.49 2.70
CA GLY A 23 -4.79 -1.69 3.66
C GLY A 23 -4.27 -0.40 4.26
N PHE A 24 -3.25 -0.56 5.05
CA PHE A 24 -2.46 0.53 5.58
C PHE A 24 -0.98 0.30 5.30
N PHE A 25 -0.20 1.36 5.38
CA PHE A 25 1.24 1.27 5.17
C PHE A 25 2.00 2.23 6.08
N PHE A 26 3.27 1.90 6.26
CA PHE A 26 4.27 2.80 6.83
C PHE A 26 5.27 3.15 5.73
N ASN A 27 5.70 4.40 5.70
CA ASN A 27 6.67 4.85 4.72
C ASN A 27 7.76 5.70 5.36
N ALA A 28 8.94 5.65 4.75
CA ALA A 28 10.06 6.53 5.00
C ALA A 28 10.53 7.12 3.68
N GLN A 29 10.73 8.42 3.66
CA GLN A 29 11.21 9.15 2.49
C GLN A 29 12.47 9.92 2.84
N ILE A 30 13.52 9.71 2.05
CA ILE A 30 14.84 10.30 2.24
C ILE A 30 15.16 11.18 1.03
N PRO A 31 15.67 12.42 1.24
CA PRO A 31 16.07 13.27 0.15
C PRO A 31 17.26 12.64 -0.61
N HIS A 32 17.24 12.76 -1.93
CA HIS A 32 18.37 12.39 -2.77
C HIS A 32 19.22 13.64 -3.09
N SER A 33 20.48 13.46 -3.43
CA SER A 33 21.41 14.55 -3.81
C SER A 33 20.87 15.41 -4.97
N SER A 34 20.10 14.85 -5.86
CA SER A 34 19.36 15.58 -6.88
C SER A 34 18.06 16.12 -6.30
N LYS A 35 17.83 17.43 -6.43
CA LYS A 35 16.62 18.10 -5.91
C LYS A 35 15.30 17.59 -6.47
N ASN A 36 15.33 16.88 -7.59
CA ASN A 36 14.14 16.36 -8.26
C ASN A 36 13.75 14.95 -7.82
N PHE A 37 14.57 14.28 -7.01
CA PHE A 37 14.33 12.90 -6.59
C PHE A 37 14.30 12.78 -5.07
N SER A 38 13.48 11.85 -4.58
CA SER A 38 13.58 11.34 -3.22
C SER A 38 13.49 9.82 -3.25
N LEU A 39 14.22 9.16 -2.36
CA LEU A 39 14.13 7.73 -2.15
C LEU A 39 12.97 7.44 -1.20
N ASN A 40 12.31 6.31 -1.42
CA ASN A 40 11.17 5.90 -0.63
C ASN A 40 11.29 4.41 -0.26
N ALA A 41 10.93 4.09 0.98
CA ALA A 41 10.78 2.73 1.48
C ALA A 41 9.39 2.60 2.10
N GLU A 42 8.68 1.52 1.78
CA GLU A 42 7.33 1.26 2.28
C GLU A 42 7.16 -0.16 2.74
N LEU A 43 6.48 -0.31 3.85
CA LEU A 43 5.92 -1.56 4.33
C LEU A 43 4.40 -1.43 4.30
N ARG A 44 3.74 -2.23 3.49
CA ARG A 44 2.29 -2.22 3.32
C ARG A 44 1.69 -3.46 3.96
N PHE A 45 0.44 -3.34 4.34
CA PHE A 45 -0.36 -4.41 4.89
C PHE A 45 -1.73 -4.38 4.21
N TYR A 46 -2.04 -5.43 3.46
CA TYR A 46 -3.32 -5.58 2.78
C TYR A 46 -4.14 -6.70 3.38
N ASP A 47 -5.39 -6.38 3.64
CA ASP A 47 -6.46 -7.34 3.90
C ASP A 47 -7.25 -7.52 2.61
N ILE A 48 -7.08 -8.66 1.98
CA ILE A 48 -7.74 -8.99 0.72
C ILE A 48 -9.13 -9.53 1.06
N LYS A 49 -10.15 -8.95 0.42
CA LYS A 49 -11.54 -9.40 0.52
C LYS A 49 -11.97 -10.03 -0.78
N ASP A 50 -12.62 -11.18 -0.68
CA ASP A 50 -13.27 -11.79 -1.84
C ASP A 50 -14.51 -10.96 -2.21
N PRO A 51 -14.63 -10.49 -3.46
CA PRO A 51 -15.84 -9.86 -3.95
C PRO A 51 -17.07 -10.78 -3.96
N ASN A 52 -16.85 -12.11 -3.88
CA ASN A 52 -17.91 -13.13 -3.87
C ASN A 52 -18.28 -13.60 -2.45
N GLU A 53 -17.73 -13.00 -1.41
CA GLU A 53 -18.10 -13.32 -0.03
C GLU A 53 -19.61 -13.12 0.17
N SER A 54 -20.30 -14.20 0.50
CA SER A 54 -21.74 -14.20 0.71
C SER A 54 -22.08 -14.59 2.13
N MET A 55 -22.95 -13.79 2.77
CA MET A 55 -23.53 -14.16 4.04
C MET A 55 -24.75 -15.06 3.79
N VAL A 56 -24.65 -16.31 4.19
CA VAL A 56 -25.75 -17.27 4.10
C VAL A 56 -26.35 -17.46 5.49
N TYR A 57 -27.62 -17.20 5.60
CA TYR A 57 -28.39 -17.47 6.82
C TYR A 57 -28.70 -18.97 6.90
N ASP A 58 -28.29 -19.62 7.98
CA ASP A 58 -28.64 -21.01 8.28
C ASP A 58 -29.92 -21.02 9.13
N PRO A 59 -31.07 -21.39 8.52
CA PRO A 59 -32.35 -21.36 9.23
C PRO A 59 -32.46 -22.45 10.30
N TYR A 60 -31.60 -23.48 10.25
CA TYR A 60 -31.64 -24.60 11.19
C TYR A 60 -30.96 -24.23 12.52
N TYR A 61 -29.87 -23.48 12.45
CA TYR A 61 -29.11 -23.04 13.64
C TYR A 61 -29.40 -21.57 14.02
N GLY A 62 -30.17 -20.85 13.23
CA GLY A 62 -30.46 -19.42 13.46
C GLY A 62 -29.22 -18.52 13.40
N THR A 63 -28.16 -18.97 12.73
CA THR A 63 -26.87 -18.26 12.64
C THR A 63 -26.58 -17.87 11.19
N THR A 64 -25.89 -16.74 11.03
CA THR A 64 -25.37 -16.33 9.71
C THR A 64 -23.94 -16.87 9.60
N ARG A 65 -23.65 -17.60 8.53
CA ARG A 65 -22.31 -18.04 8.17
C ARG A 65 -21.83 -17.30 6.95
N THR A 66 -20.60 -16.86 6.98
CA THR A 66 -19.92 -16.31 5.82
C THR A 66 -19.35 -17.49 5.01
N ILE A 67 -19.72 -17.57 3.74
CA ILE A 67 -19.22 -18.59 2.80
C ILE A 67 -18.37 -17.86 1.75
N GLY A 68 -17.20 -18.43 1.43
CA GLY A 68 -16.27 -17.86 0.44
C GLY A 68 -15.40 -16.73 1.00
N GLY A 69 -15.24 -16.65 2.33
CA GLY A 69 -14.37 -15.63 2.93
C GLY A 69 -12.89 -15.97 2.75
N VAL A 70 -12.13 -15.02 2.20
CA VAL A 70 -10.67 -15.12 2.03
C VAL A 70 -9.95 -14.87 3.34
N SER A 71 -8.94 -15.66 3.64
CA SER A 71 -7.98 -15.39 4.72
C SER A 71 -6.61 -15.07 4.14
N LEU A 72 -6.55 -14.07 3.25
CA LEU A 72 -5.36 -13.69 2.51
C LEU A 72 -4.83 -12.36 3.01
N VAL A 73 -3.61 -12.39 3.52
CA VAL A 73 -2.87 -11.19 3.93
C VAL A 73 -1.65 -11.01 3.04
N MET A 74 -1.47 -9.83 2.52
CA MET A 74 -0.30 -9.46 1.73
C MET A 74 0.52 -8.39 2.44
N LEU A 75 1.84 -8.59 2.44
CA LEU A 75 2.83 -7.70 3.05
C LEU A 75 3.87 -7.27 2.00
N PRO A 76 3.57 -6.32 1.13
CA PRO A 76 4.54 -5.74 0.22
C PRO A 76 5.59 -4.91 0.96
N VAL A 77 6.86 -5.17 0.67
CA VAL A 77 8.01 -4.35 1.10
C VAL A 77 8.61 -3.73 -0.14
N PHE A 78 8.34 -2.46 -0.35
CA PHE A 78 8.72 -1.76 -1.58
C PHE A 78 9.77 -0.68 -1.32
N PHE A 79 10.70 -0.56 -2.26
CA PHE A 79 11.70 0.49 -2.34
C PHE A 79 11.59 1.19 -3.69
N GLY A 80 11.84 2.47 -3.73
CA GLY A 80 11.76 3.20 -4.97
C GLY A 80 12.06 4.68 -4.83
N SER A 81 11.53 5.45 -5.76
CA SER A 81 11.74 6.89 -5.80
C SER A 81 10.50 7.66 -6.22
N ASN A 82 10.43 8.90 -5.76
CA ASN A 82 9.50 9.89 -6.28
C ASN A 82 10.29 10.91 -7.10
N TYR A 83 9.80 11.21 -8.30
CA TYR A 83 10.34 12.23 -9.18
C TYR A 83 9.43 13.46 -9.20
N TYR A 84 9.99 14.63 -8.98
CA TYR A 84 9.31 15.92 -8.89
C TYR A 84 9.69 16.81 -10.10
N PRO A 85 8.91 16.80 -11.18
CA PRO A 85 9.28 17.51 -12.41
C PRO A 85 9.24 19.03 -12.29
N PHE A 86 8.51 19.56 -11.30
CA PHE A 86 8.25 21.00 -11.15
C PHE A 86 8.93 21.61 -9.93
N VAL A 87 9.99 21.01 -9.41
CA VAL A 87 10.78 21.59 -8.32
C VAL A 87 11.26 22.98 -8.69
N ASN A 88 11.06 23.95 -7.80
CA ASN A 88 11.38 25.37 -7.97
C ASN A 88 10.59 26.10 -9.10
N LYS A 89 9.65 25.45 -9.76
CA LYS A 89 8.80 26.08 -10.78
C LYS A 89 7.42 26.45 -10.25
N ILE A 90 6.97 25.79 -9.20
CA ILE A 90 5.67 26.04 -8.56
C ILE A 90 5.94 26.61 -7.16
N GLN A 91 5.46 27.83 -6.92
CA GLN A 91 5.59 28.53 -5.63
C GLN A 91 4.32 28.36 -4.79
N ASN A 92 3.91 27.13 -4.54
CA ASN A 92 2.71 26.83 -3.77
C ASN A 92 2.97 25.71 -2.75
N ASN A 93 1.99 25.46 -1.92
CA ASN A 93 2.02 24.40 -0.89
C ASN A 93 1.80 22.99 -1.47
N PHE A 94 1.85 22.82 -2.79
CA PHE A 94 1.68 21.54 -3.44
C PHE A 94 2.84 21.23 -4.40
N ALA A 95 3.18 19.93 -4.55
CA ALA A 95 4.19 19.48 -5.49
C ALA A 95 3.75 18.17 -6.14
N PRO A 96 3.42 18.21 -7.43
CA PRO A 96 3.15 17.00 -8.19
C PRO A 96 4.39 16.12 -8.31
N PHE A 97 4.20 14.81 -8.25
CA PHE A 97 5.28 13.84 -8.40
C PHE A 97 4.81 12.57 -9.12
N MET A 98 5.78 11.86 -9.65
CA MET A 98 5.65 10.51 -10.18
C MET A 98 6.36 9.56 -9.23
N ALA A 99 5.73 8.43 -8.91
CA ALA A 99 6.29 7.41 -8.03
C ALA A 99 6.55 6.12 -8.80
N MET A 100 7.67 5.48 -8.52
CA MET A 100 8.00 4.16 -9.01
C MET A 100 8.64 3.37 -7.89
N ARG A 101 8.10 2.18 -7.62
CA ARG A 101 8.51 1.33 -6.49
C ARG A 101 8.51 -0.13 -6.90
N GLY A 102 9.36 -0.94 -6.27
CA GLY A 102 9.39 -2.38 -6.46
C GLY A 102 10.04 -3.08 -5.29
N GLY A 103 9.76 -4.36 -5.12
CA GLY A 103 10.32 -5.12 -4.01
C GLY A 103 9.67 -6.46 -3.80
N GLY A 104 9.81 -7.00 -2.59
CA GLY A 104 9.25 -8.29 -2.20
C GLY A 104 7.78 -8.19 -1.80
N LEU A 105 7.02 -9.17 -2.23
CA LEU A 105 5.64 -9.39 -1.83
C LEU A 105 5.56 -10.68 -1.03
N PHE A 106 5.35 -10.58 0.28
CA PHE A 106 5.06 -11.71 1.15
C PHE A 106 3.56 -11.92 1.21
N THR A 107 3.14 -13.13 0.90
CA THR A 107 1.72 -13.50 0.92
C THR A 107 1.51 -14.61 1.92
N LEU A 108 0.51 -14.44 2.78
CA LEU A 108 0.08 -15.38 3.82
C LEU A 108 -1.35 -15.81 3.48
N ASN A 109 -1.52 -17.05 3.09
CA ASN A 109 -2.82 -17.65 2.78
C ASN A 109 -3.22 -18.61 3.90
N GLY A 110 -4.25 -18.26 4.65
CA GLY A 110 -4.82 -19.08 5.72
C GLY A 110 -5.93 -19.98 5.20
N SER A 111 -6.23 -21.05 5.95
CA SER A 111 -7.36 -21.94 5.64
C SER A 111 -8.69 -21.17 5.74
N GLU A 112 -9.62 -21.44 4.82
CA GLU A 112 -10.97 -20.85 4.83
C GLU A 112 -11.86 -21.41 5.94
N GLU A 113 -11.57 -22.62 6.43
CA GLU A 113 -12.39 -23.34 7.40
C GLU A 113 -11.76 -23.37 8.80
N GLY A 114 -12.60 -23.30 9.83
CA GLY A 114 -12.22 -23.50 11.22
C GLY A 114 -12.26 -22.24 12.09
N SER A 115 -11.81 -22.36 13.35
CA SER A 115 -11.66 -21.24 14.26
C SER A 115 -10.51 -20.33 13.80
N PHE A 116 -10.47 -19.10 14.28
CA PHE A 116 -9.37 -18.17 13.96
C PHE A 116 -7.99 -18.81 14.18
N LYS A 117 -7.82 -19.58 15.24
CA LYS A 117 -6.57 -20.29 15.55
C LYS A 117 -6.25 -21.38 14.52
N ASP A 118 -7.26 -22.15 14.11
CA ASP A 118 -7.08 -23.26 13.16
C ASP A 118 -6.76 -22.74 11.76
N ARG A 119 -7.37 -21.60 11.36
CA ARG A 119 -7.13 -20.92 10.07
C ARG A 119 -5.68 -20.46 9.91
N TRP A 120 -5.02 -20.10 11.03
CA TRP A 120 -3.64 -19.59 11.05
C TRP A 120 -2.59 -20.60 11.49
N GLN A 121 -2.97 -21.88 11.74
CA GLN A 121 -2.01 -22.96 12.05
C GLN A 121 -1.32 -23.55 10.81
N ASN A 122 -2.03 -23.60 9.69
CA ASN A 122 -1.53 -24.14 8.42
C ASN A 122 -1.53 -23.03 7.37
N ILE A 123 -0.57 -22.12 7.48
CA ILE A 123 -0.44 -20.97 6.57
C ILE A 123 0.44 -21.38 5.40
N ASP A 124 -0.07 -21.23 4.19
CA ASP A 124 0.73 -21.25 2.98
C ASP A 124 1.38 -19.90 2.77
N THR A 125 2.70 -19.87 2.75
CA THR A 125 3.47 -18.64 2.55
C THR A 125 4.16 -18.67 1.20
N GLN A 126 4.13 -17.53 0.51
CA GLN A 126 4.89 -17.37 -0.71
C GLN A 126 5.56 -16.00 -0.76
N LEU A 127 6.70 -15.96 -1.45
CA LEU A 127 7.44 -14.73 -1.73
C LEU A 127 7.54 -14.54 -3.23
N THR A 128 7.09 -13.38 -3.70
CA THR A 128 7.18 -12.97 -5.11
C THR A 128 7.75 -11.56 -5.21
N LEU A 129 7.90 -11.04 -6.41
CA LEU A 129 8.28 -9.66 -6.64
C LEU A 129 7.07 -8.88 -7.13
N GLY A 130 6.88 -7.70 -6.57
CA GLY A 130 5.83 -6.78 -6.95
C GLY A 130 6.37 -5.40 -7.28
N GLY A 131 5.47 -4.53 -7.73
CA GLY A 131 5.83 -3.16 -8.06
C GLY A 131 4.63 -2.22 -8.05
N PHE A 132 4.93 -0.93 -8.07
CA PHE A 132 3.93 0.12 -8.12
C PHE A 132 4.44 1.28 -8.97
N PHE A 133 3.56 1.83 -9.80
CA PHE A 133 3.77 3.07 -10.53
C PHE A 133 2.56 3.99 -10.34
N GLY A 134 2.80 5.26 -9.98
CA GLY A 134 1.71 6.19 -9.69
C GLY A 134 2.07 7.65 -9.88
N LEU A 135 1.02 8.47 -9.87
CA LEU A 135 1.07 9.92 -9.92
C LEU A 135 0.44 10.46 -8.64
N GLY A 136 1.07 11.44 -8.04
CA GLY A 136 0.60 12.03 -6.80
C GLY A 136 0.90 13.51 -6.67
N VAL A 137 0.36 14.07 -5.63
CA VAL A 137 0.61 15.46 -5.24
C VAL A 137 0.86 15.51 -3.75
N ASP A 138 1.95 16.18 -3.36
CA ASP A 138 2.19 16.46 -1.96
C ASP A 138 1.60 17.81 -1.58
N PHE A 139 0.76 17.82 -0.59
CA PHE A 139 0.21 19.01 0.04
C PHE A 139 0.91 19.26 1.37
N LYS A 140 1.63 20.38 1.45
CA LYS A 140 2.24 20.82 2.70
C LYS A 140 1.18 21.47 3.58
N MET A 141 0.92 20.85 4.70
CA MET A 141 0.01 21.37 5.73
C MET A 141 0.75 22.26 6.72
N TYR A 142 -0.01 22.88 7.62
CA TYR A 142 0.58 23.66 8.72
C TYR A 142 1.54 22.79 9.56
N GLY A 143 2.65 23.37 9.98
CA GLY A 143 3.68 22.67 10.73
C GLY A 143 4.62 21.85 9.84
N GLN A 144 4.88 20.62 10.21
CA GLN A 144 5.84 19.73 9.55
C GLN A 144 5.17 18.53 8.86
N THR A 145 3.88 18.62 8.62
CA THR A 145 3.07 17.55 8.05
C THR A 145 2.85 17.74 6.55
N THR A 146 2.89 16.66 5.79
CA THR A 146 2.54 16.63 4.37
C THR A 146 1.51 15.53 4.14
N VAL A 147 0.46 15.83 3.40
CA VAL A 147 -0.51 14.85 2.92
C VAL A 147 -0.24 14.60 1.45
N SER A 148 -0.11 13.33 1.09
CA SER A 148 0.31 12.90 -0.25
C SER A 148 -0.69 11.91 -0.85
N PRO A 149 -1.80 12.40 -1.42
CA PRO A 149 -2.67 11.54 -2.22
C PRO A 149 -1.98 11.17 -3.54
N MET A 150 -2.15 9.92 -3.93
CA MET A 150 -1.56 9.34 -5.13
C MET A 150 -2.54 8.32 -5.73
N VAL A 151 -2.56 8.21 -7.03
CA VAL A 151 -3.25 7.16 -7.78
C VAL A 151 -2.25 6.46 -8.66
N GLY A 152 -2.36 5.15 -8.76
CA GLY A 152 -1.43 4.37 -9.57
C GLY A 152 -1.92 2.96 -9.85
N TYR A 153 -1.03 2.20 -10.42
CA TYR A 153 -1.23 0.79 -10.72
C TYR A 153 -0.21 -0.04 -9.95
N GLU A 154 -0.70 -1.05 -9.26
CA GLU A 154 0.09 -1.97 -8.48
C GLU A 154 0.17 -3.33 -9.19
N ILE A 155 1.34 -3.95 -9.15
CA ILE A 155 1.64 -5.25 -9.77
C ILE A 155 1.95 -6.22 -8.64
N LEU A 156 1.03 -7.17 -8.39
CA LEU A 156 1.10 -8.14 -7.29
C LEU A 156 0.89 -9.57 -7.80
N PRO A 157 1.82 -10.12 -8.61
CA PRO A 157 1.71 -11.47 -9.11
C PRO A 157 2.04 -12.48 -8.02
N LEU A 158 1.31 -13.59 -7.99
CA LEU A 158 1.57 -14.72 -7.13
C LEU A 158 2.20 -15.88 -7.92
N LYS A 159 3.05 -16.65 -7.25
CA LYS A 159 3.64 -17.85 -7.83
C LYS A 159 2.64 -19.00 -7.90
N TYR A 160 1.83 -19.13 -6.86
CA TYR A 160 0.77 -20.11 -6.73
C TYR A 160 -0.54 -19.39 -6.47
N LYS A 161 -1.65 -19.97 -6.92
CA LYS A 161 -2.97 -19.42 -6.65
C LYS A 161 -3.19 -19.33 -5.14
N ALA A 162 -3.63 -18.18 -4.70
CA ALA A 162 -4.14 -17.97 -3.37
C ALA A 162 -5.58 -17.50 -3.55
N ASP A 163 -6.50 -18.19 -2.91
CA ASP A 163 -7.94 -17.93 -3.03
C ASP A 163 -8.46 -17.87 -4.49
N GLY A 164 -8.03 -18.85 -5.27
CA GLY A 164 -8.45 -18.98 -6.68
C GLY A 164 -7.75 -18.07 -7.68
N GLU A 165 -7.12 -16.98 -7.23
CA GLU A 165 -6.45 -15.99 -8.06
C GLU A 165 -4.92 -16.10 -7.98
N ASN A 166 -4.26 -15.73 -9.07
CA ASN A 166 -2.79 -15.71 -9.14
C ASN A 166 -2.24 -14.31 -9.42
N ASP A 167 -3.10 -13.31 -9.55
CA ASP A 167 -2.71 -11.93 -9.81
C ASP A 167 -3.68 -10.97 -9.11
N TYR A 168 -3.16 -10.19 -8.19
CA TYR A 168 -3.87 -9.16 -7.45
C TYR A 168 -3.47 -7.76 -7.90
N SER A 169 -2.94 -7.64 -9.11
CA SER A 169 -2.58 -6.35 -9.71
C SER A 169 -3.82 -5.50 -9.97
N GLY A 170 -3.70 -4.18 -9.81
CA GLY A 170 -4.83 -3.31 -10.05
C GLY A 170 -4.59 -1.85 -9.75
N LEU A 171 -5.65 -1.08 -9.88
CA LEU A 171 -5.64 0.34 -9.52
C LEU A 171 -5.60 0.52 -8.01
N LEU A 172 -4.81 1.49 -7.56
CA LEU A 172 -4.62 1.83 -6.16
C LEU A 172 -4.76 3.33 -5.95
N ILE A 173 -5.57 3.70 -4.97
CA ILE A 173 -5.56 5.03 -4.34
C ILE A 173 -4.75 4.91 -3.05
N HIS A 174 -3.71 5.73 -2.96
CA HIS A 174 -2.74 5.71 -1.89
C HIS A 174 -2.67 7.09 -1.24
N ILE A 175 -2.93 7.18 0.05
CA ILE A 175 -2.95 8.45 0.79
C ILE A 175 -1.98 8.36 1.95
N ALA A 176 -0.86 9.10 1.87
CA ALA A 176 0.15 9.15 2.91
C ALA A 176 0.03 10.43 3.77
N PHE A 177 0.22 10.25 5.06
CA PHE A 177 0.36 11.31 6.06
C PHE A 177 1.79 11.29 6.59
N ASN A 178 2.60 12.21 6.11
CA ASN A 178 4.03 12.26 6.36
C ASN A 178 4.38 13.38 7.32
N ARG A 179 5.27 13.11 8.25
CA ARG A 179 5.84 14.10 9.15
C ARG A 179 7.33 14.26 8.86
N ARG A 180 7.77 15.52 8.80
CA ARG A 180 9.18 15.86 8.65
C ARG A 180 9.96 15.44 9.90
N PHE A 181 11.09 14.77 9.68
CA PHE A 181 12.06 14.48 10.71
C PHE A 181 13.25 15.44 10.54
N PRO A 182 13.57 16.29 11.51
CA PRO A 182 14.78 17.09 11.48
C PRO A 182 15.98 16.13 11.59
N LEU A 183 16.85 16.17 10.61
CA LEU A 183 18.18 15.55 10.69
C LEU A 183 19.09 16.37 11.57
#